data_7a1ff76c8ee9c25fc744db6fe511ed9e
#
_entry.id   7a1ff76c8ee9c25fc744db6fe511ed9e
#
_cell.length_a   1.000
_cell.length_b   1.000
_cell.length_c   1.000
_cell.angle_alpha   90.00
_cell.angle_beta   90.00
_cell.angle_gamma   90.00
#
_symmetry.space_group_name_H-M   'P 1'
#
loop_
_entity.id
_entity.type
_entity.pdbx_description
1 polymer ?
#
loop_
_entity_poly.entity_id
_entity_poly.type
_entity_poly.pdbx_seq_one_letter_code
_entity_poly.pdbx_strand_id
1 'polypeptide(L)'
;MILSIIICSYNRASYISDALTSLYCQSAGLNEFEVIIVDNNSTDNTKEVYAIWRQTNTNGQFTFISETKQGASFARNNGAAIAKGEWVCFMDDDAVATPNYVENFLKHIQNKPDAVGFGGRIIPKYIPSEPKWMSYYVSSLVGNFDYAPIACAFENGKYPLESNMIVKKSVYDQIGGFNVNLPGVVGTLRIGGEGKELFYKILALGHIIYYDPAICVHHVVEVKKLTSEYMYRVASGIGRGEKTRTLAISKATYLIKVWEYFLKLGAAVILGFKYALQFTPSKIWPIIKFRIDALKGLLG
;
A
#
# COMPACT_ATOMS: atom_id res chain seq x y z
N MET A 1 -19.55 14.74 3.69
CA MET A 1 -18.86 13.47 3.45
C MET A 1 -17.49 13.56 4.11
N ILE A 2 -17.12 12.55 4.90
CA ILE A 2 -15.90 12.62 5.71
C ILE A 2 -14.74 11.91 5.00
N LEU A 3 -15.00 10.77 4.36
CA LEU A 3 -13.98 9.92 3.78
C LEU A 3 -14.25 9.61 2.30
N SER A 4 -13.24 9.76 1.43
CA SER A 4 -13.23 9.23 0.07
C SER A 4 -12.23 8.08 -0.01
N ILE A 5 -12.71 6.87 -0.31
CA ILE A 5 -11.87 5.67 -0.47
C ILE A 5 -11.57 5.50 -1.95
N ILE A 6 -10.30 5.56 -2.32
CA ILE A 6 -9.81 5.49 -3.69
C ILE A 6 -9.18 4.11 -3.91
N ILE A 7 -9.75 3.35 -4.83
CA ILE A 7 -9.27 2.03 -5.26
C ILE A 7 -8.72 2.16 -6.67
N CYS A 8 -7.41 1.95 -6.83
CA CYS A 8 -6.79 1.93 -8.15
C CYS A 8 -6.70 0.50 -8.66
N SER A 9 -7.22 0.25 -9.85
CA SER A 9 -7.29 -1.09 -10.42
C SER A 9 -6.63 -1.17 -11.80
N TYR A 10 -5.90 -2.26 -12.04
CA TYR A 10 -5.31 -2.57 -13.35
C TYR A 10 -5.28 -4.08 -13.58
N ASN A 11 -6.15 -4.57 -14.48
CA ASN A 11 -6.31 -6.00 -14.78
C ASN A 11 -6.60 -6.84 -13.52
N ARG A 12 -7.68 -6.50 -12.81
CA ARG A 12 -8.05 -7.04 -11.50
C ARG A 12 -9.51 -7.49 -11.39
N ALA A 13 -10.12 -7.86 -12.50
CA ALA A 13 -11.52 -8.32 -12.54
C ALA A 13 -11.86 -9.37 -11.47
N SER A 14 -10.91 -10.25 -11.12
CA SER A 14 -11.12 -11.31 -10.13
C SER A 14 -11.16 -10.86 -8.67
N TYR A 15 -10.82 -9.60 -8.37
CA TYR A 15 -10.71 -9.11 -6.97
C TYR A 15 -11.65 -7.95 -6.66
N ILE A 16 -11.93 -7.12 -7.67
CA ILE A 16 -12.62 -5.84 -7.46
C ILE A 16 -13.98 -6.00 -6.76
N SER A 17 -14.74 -7.08 -7.06
CA SER A 17 -16.04 -7.33 -6.42
C SER A 17 -15.94 -7.54 -4.91
N ASP A 18 -14.92 -8.28 -4.43
CA ASP A 18 -14.76 -8.55 -3.01
C ASP A 18 -14.36 -7.26 -2.25
N ALA A 19 -13.45 -6.47 -2.83
CA ALA A 19 -13.06 -5.18 -2.29
C ALA A 19 -14.27 -4.25 -2.17
N LEU A 20 -15.08 -4.11 -3.23
CA LEU A 20 -16.27 -3.27 -3.25
C LEU A 20 -17.34 -3.77 -2.27
N THR A 21 -17.59 -5.08 -2.22
CA THR A 21 -18.57 -5.67 -1.30
C THR A 21 -18.18 -5.43 0.15
N SER A 22 -16.90 -5.50 0.48
CA SER A 22 -16.42 -5.22 1.83
C SER A 22 -16.68 -3.77 2.26
N LEU A 23 -16.65 -2.83 1.33
CA LEU A 23 -16.96 -1.43 1.59
C LEU A 23 -18.47 -1.15 1.56
N TYR A 24 -19.23 -1.88 0.75
CA TYR A 24 -20.70 -1.77 0.73
C TYR A 24 -21.34 -2.29 2.03
N CYS A 25 -20.72 -3.30 2.65
CA CYS A 25 -21.20 -3.94 3.89
C CYS A 25 -20.57 -3.35 5.16
N GLN A 26 -20.15 -2.07 5.15
CA GLN A 26 -19.61 -1.42 6.35
C GLN A 26 -20.68 -1.17 7.41
N SER A 27 -20.31 -1.20 8.70
CA SER A 27 -21.18 -0.81 9.82
C SER A 27 -21.52 0.69 9.82
N ALA A 28 -20.63 1.53 9.28
CA ALA A 28 -20.87 2.95 9.08
C ALA A 28 -21.89 3.21 7.97
N GLY A 29 -22.63 4.31 8.07
CA GLY A 29 -23.60 4.71 7.06
C GLY A 29 -22.96 5.00 5.71
N LEU A 30 -23.57 4.50 4.61
CA LEU A 30 -23.09 4.72 3.25
C LEU A 30 -23.10 6.19 2.79
N ASN A 31 -23.65 7.09 3.58
CA ASN A 31 -23.64 8.55 3.37
C ASN A 31 -22.41 9.23 4.01
N GLU A 32 -21.66 8.53 4.85
CA GLU A 32 -20.46 9.08 5.52
C GLU A 32 -19.21 9.02 4.65
N PHE A 33 -19.21 8.14 3.66
CA PHE A 33 -18.06 7.95 2.76
C PHE A 33 -18.49 7.71 1.30
N GLU A 34 -17.56 7.88 0.39
CA GLU A 34 -17.68 7.48 -1.01
C GLU A 34 -16.55 6.53 -1.39
N VAL A 35 -16.76 5.76 -2.45
CA VAL A 35 -15.74 4.90 -3.05
C VAL A 35 -15.52 5.32 -4.50
N ILE A 36 -14.28 5.60 -4.86
CA ILE A 36 -13.87 6.00 -6.18
C ILE A 36 -12.95 4.91 -6.75
N ILE A 37 -13.44 4.21 -7.74
CA ILE A 37 -12.69 3.20 -8.47
C ILE A 37 -12.04 3.87 -9.65
N VAL A 38 -10.71 3.79 -9.71
CA VAL A 38 -9.93 4.34 -10.82
C VAL A 38 -9.33 3.19 -11.63
N ASP A 39 -9.94 2.93 -12.78
CA ASP A 39 -9.40 1.97 -13.73
C ASP A 39 -8.19 2.56 -14.44
N ASN A 40 -7.02 1.97 -14.21
CA ASN A 40 -5.77 2.45 -14.78
C ASN A 40 -5.42 1.70 -16.07
N ASN A 41 -6.30 1.84 -17.06
CA ASN A 41 -6.10 1.30 -18.41
C ASN A 41 -6.14 -0.24 -18.45
N SER A 42 -7.12 -0.86 -17.77
CA SER A 42 -7.32 -2.32 -17.79
C SER A 42 -7.72 -2.79 -19.19
N THR A 43 -7.25 -3.97 -19.55
CA THR A 43 -7.54 -4.69 -20.81
C THR A 43 -8.36 -5.96 -20.57
N ASP A 44 -8.63 -6.28 -19.31
CA ASP A 44 -9.53 -7.35 -18.89
C ASP A 44 -10.96 -6.81 -18.67
N ASN A 45 -11.85 -7.64 -18.17
CA ASN A 45 -13.23 -7.29 -17.89
C ASN A 45 -13.47 -6.58 -16.53
N THR A 46 -12.48 -5.86 -15.99
CA THR A 46 -12.60 -5.13 -14.70
C THR A 46 -13.79 -4.16 -14.71
N LYS A 47 -14.00 -3.42 -15.81
CA LYS A 47 -15.10 -2.47 -15.94
C LYS A 47 -16.48 -3.14 -15.95
N GLU A 48 -16.59 -4.24 -16.67
CA GLU A 48 -17.82 -5.04 -16.76
C GLU A 48 -18.17 -5.65 -15.40
N VAL A 49 -17.19 -6.18 -14.68
CA VAL A 49 -17.38 -6.72 -13.33
C VAL A 49 -17.90 -5.64 -12.38
N TYR A 50 -17.33 -4.43 -12.42
CA TYR A 50 -17.87 -3.30 -11.66
C TYR A 50 -19.31 -2.99 -12.04
N ALA A 51 -19.62 -2.91 -13.33
CA ALA A 51 -20.96 -2.58 -13.82
C ALA A 51 -22.02 -3.61 -13.36
N ILE A 52 -21.69 -4.91 -13.43
CA ILE A 52 -22.55 -5.99 -12.93
C ILE A 52 -22.73 -5.88 -11.42
N TRP A 53 -21.64 -5.68 -10.66
CA TRP A 53 -21.70 -5.51 -9.21
C TRP A 53 -22.61 -4.32 -8.84
N ARG A 54 -22.53 -3.22 -9.57
CA ARG A 54 -23.29 -1.99 -9.30
C ARG A 54 -24.80 -2.15 -9.55
N GLN A 55 -25.21 -3.05 -10.46
CA GLN A 55 -26.62 -3.32 -10.74
C GLN A 55 -27.37 -3.87 -9.51
N THR A 56 -26.68 -4.65 -8.67
CA THR A 56 -27.25 -5.25 -7.47
C THR A 56 -27.00 -4.43 -6.20
N ASN A 57 -25.98 -3.58 -6.20
CA ASN A 57 -25.54 -2.77 -5.05
C ASN A 57 -25.77 -1.29 -5.34
N THR A 58 -27.03 -0.85 -5.38
CA THR A 58 -27.44 0.47 -5.87
C THR A 58 -27.26 1.61 -4.88
N ASN A 59 -27.15 1.32 -3.58
CA ASN A 59 -26.98 2.31 -2.52
C ASN A 59 -25.53 2.84 -2.44
N GLY A 60 -25.37 3.97 -1.73
CA GLY A 60 -24.06 4.59 -1.52
C GLY A 60 -23.47 5.24 -2.75
N GLN A 61 -22.38 5.97 -2.55
CA GLN A 61 -21.67 6.69 -3.61
C GLN A 61 -20.46 5.88 -4.08
N PHE A 62 -20.65 5.10 -5.14
CA PHE A 62 -19.60 4.31 -5.81
C PHE A 62 -19.45 4.83 -7.23
N THR A 63 -18.31 5.42 -7.54
CA THR A 63 -18.00 6.07 -8.83
C THR A 63 -16.87 5.34 -9.51
N PHE A 64 -17.02 5.05 -10.81
CA PHE A 64 -15.97 4.46 -11.63
C PHE A 64 -15.46 5.48 -12.63
N ILE A 65 -14.16 5.71 -12.64
CA ILE A 65 -13.48 6.58 -13.60
C ILE A 65 -12.30 5.85 -14.24
N SER A 66 -11.82 6.38 -15.36
CA SER A 66 -10.65 5.82 -16.05
C SER A 66 -9.47 6.80 -16.02
N GLU A 67 -8.27 6.28 -15.85
CA GLU A 67 -7.00 6.99 -15.97
C GLU A 67 -6.16 6.32 -17.07
N THR A 68 -5.92 7.04 -18.16
CA THR A 68 -5.22 6.52 -19.34
C THR A 68 -3.70 6.50 -19.19
N LYS A 69 -3.14 7.33 -18.31
CA LYS A 69 -1.71 7.30 -17.99
C LYS A 69 -1.42 6.15 -17.06
N GLN A 70 -0.66 5.16 -17.55
CA GLN A 70 -0.33 3.97 -16.77
C GLN A 70 0.53 4.30 -15.55
N GLY A 71 0.10 3.87 -14.38
CA GLY A 71 0.83 3.98 -13.11
C GLY A 71 -0.07 4.32 -11.93
N ALA A 72 0.16 3.66 -10.79
CA ALA A 72 -0.64 3.81 -9.57
C ALA A 72 -0.67 5.27 -9.06
N SER A 73 0.43 6.01 -9.18
CA SER A 73 0.49 7.42 -8.78
C SER A 73 -0.43 8.30 -9.63
N PHE A 74 -0.54 8.05 -10.95
CA PHE A 74 -1.49 8.76 -11.81
C PHE A 74 -2.94 8.45 -11.40
N ALA A 75 -3.25 7.17 -11.22
CA ALA A 75 -4.59 6.73 -10.83
C ALA A 75 -5.00 7.28 -9.46
N ARG A 76 -4.11 7.23 -8.45
CA ARG A 76 -4.39 7.79 -7.12
C ARG A 76 -4.62 9.29 -7.15
N ASN A 77 -3.80 10.03 -7.90
CA ASN A 77 -3.96 11.48 -8.07
C ASN A 77 -5.28 11.83 -8.78
N ASN A 78 -5.66 11.07 -9.82
CA ASN A 78 -6.93 11.27 -10.52
C ASN A 78 -8.13 11.02 -9.59
N GLY A 79 -8.11 9.93 -8.82
CA GLY A 79 -9.14 9.66 -7.82
C GLY A 79 -9.23 10.74 -6.74
N ALA A 80 -8.07 11.20 -6.22
CA ALA A 80 -8.01 12.25 -5.21
C ALA A 80 -8.53 13.61 -5.73
N ALA A 81 -8.36 13.91 -7.02
CA ALA A 81 -8.81 15.15 -7.63
C ALA A 81 -10.34 15.30 -7.61
N ILE A 82 -11.10 14.21 -7.72
CA ILE A 82 -12.58 14.22 -7.68
C ILE A 82 -13.15 13.89 -6.31
N ALA A 83 -12.29 13.50 -5.36
CA ALA A 83 -12.70 13.14 -4.00
C ALA A 83 -13.36 14.32 -3.26
N LYS A 84 -14.53 14.07 -2.65
CA LYS A 84 -15.34 15.06 -1.92
C LYS A 84 -15.13 14.99 -0.41
N GLY A 85 -14.53 13.91 0.09
CA GLY A 85 -14.26 13.71 1.50
C GLY A 85 -13.20 14.66 2.05
N GLU A 86 -13.30 15.01 3.31
CA GLU A 86 -12.24 15.73 4.04
C GLU A 86 -10.94 14.91 4.11
N TRP A 87 -11.09 13.60 4.06
CA TRP A 87 -10.01 12.61 4.09
C TRP A 87 -10.02 11.77 2.82
N VAL A 88 -8.83 11.47 2.30
CA VAL A 88 -8.64 10.51 1.21
C VAL A 88 -7.95 9.26 1.74
N CYS A 89 -8.56 8.13 1.48
CA CYS A 89 -8.04 6.79 1.77
C CYS A 89 -7.59 6.14 0.47
N PHE A 90 -6.42 5.53 0.45
CA PHE A 90 -5.95 4.71 -0.65
C PHE A 90 -5.96 3.25 -0.20
N MET A 91 -6.62 2.41 -0.99
CA MET A 91 -6.78 0.99 -0.75
C MET A 91 -6.51 0.23 -2.06
N ASP A 92 -5.86 -0.93 -1.96
CA ASP A 92 -5.64 -1.77 -3.14
C ASP A 92 -6.92 -2.52 -3.52
N ASP A 93 -7.05 -2.88 -4.79
CA ASP A 93 -8.20 -3.59 -5.37
C ASP A 93 -8.32 -5.05 -4.93
N ASP A 94 -7.29 -5.59 -4.28
CA ASP A 94 -7.25 -6.92 -3.65
C ASP A 94 -7.17 -6.84 -2.11
N ALA A 95 -7.56 -5.70 -1.55
CA ALA A 95 -7.74 -5.49 -0.12
C ALA A 95 -9.23 -5.55 0.26
N VAL A 96 -9.55 -6.36 1.26
CA VAL A 96 -10.90 -6.55 1.80
C VAL A 96 -10.96 -5.88 3.16
N ALA A 97 -11.74 -4.81 3.30
CA ALA A 97 -11.91 -4.07 4.54
C ALA A 97 -12.66 -4.90 5.60
N THR A 98 -12.26 -4.77 6.87
CA THR A 98 -13.06 -5.35 7.95
C THR A 98 -14.42 -4.63 8.09
N PRO A 99 -15.46 -5.27 8.64
CA PRO A 99 -16.81 -4.68 8.70
C PRO A 99 -16.90 -3.31 9.40
N ASN A 100 -16.00 -3.04 10.34
CA ASN A 100 -15.97 -1.80 11.11
C ASN A 100 -14.86 -0.84 10.66
N TYR A 101 -14.32 -1.00 9.45
CA TYR A 101 -13.17 -0.22 8.95
C TYR A 101 -13.45 1.29 8.97
N VAL A 102 -14.54 1.72 8.36
CA VAL A 102 -14.92 3.13 8.29
C VAL A 102 -15.32 3.66 9.68
N GLU A 103 -16.10 2.91 10.45
CA GLU A 103 -16.48 3.28 11.81
C GLU A 103 -15.25 3.49 12.72
N ASN A 104 -14.26 2.60 12.66
CA ASN A 104 -13.03 2.72 13.41
C ASN A 104 -12.24 3.96 13.00
N PHE A 105 -12.16 4.27 11.70
CA PHE A 105 -11.55 5.50 11.23
C PHE A 105 -12.28 6.74 11.77
N LEU A 106 -13.60 6.79 11.69
CA LEU A 106 -14.41 7.91 12.20
C LEU A 106 -14.22 8.13 13.70
N LYS A 107 -14.16 7.07 14.49
CA LYS A 107 -13.85 7.13 15.92
C LYS A 107 -12.43 7.66 16.17
N HIS A 108 -11.48 7.23 15.34
CA HIS A 108 -10.08 7.60 15.53
C HIS A 108 -9.85 9.10 15.28
N ILE A 109 -10.43 9.68 14.24
CA ILE A 109 -10.27 11.12 13.95
C ILE A 109 -10.90 12.00 15.04
N GLN A 110 -11.96 11.54 15.71
CA GLN A 110 -12.53 12.24 16.86
C GLN A 110 -11.56 12.26 18.06
N ASN A 111 -10.81 11.17 18.26
CA ASN A 111 -9.86 11.02 19.36
C ASN A 111 -8.48 11.66 19.08
N LYS A 112 -8.18 11.97 17.81
CA LYS A 112 -6.91 12.53 17.33
C LYS A 112 -7.16 13.69 16.36
N PRO A 113 -7.66 14.83 16.85
CA PRO A 113 -8.02 15.98 16.00
C PRO A 113 -6.81 16.66 15.34
N ASP A 114 -5.61 16.46 15.87
CA ASP A 114 -4.33 16.93 15.36
C ASP A 114 -3.74 16.05 14.24
N ALA A 115 -4.32 14.87 14.03
CA ALA A 115 -3.85 13.96 12.99
C ALA A 115 -4.11 14.53 11.59
N VAL A 116 -3.16 14.28 10.69
CA VAL A 116 -3.30 14.58 9.26
C VAL A 116 -3.12 13.34 8.40
N GLY A 117 -2.73 12.22 8.99
CA GLY A 117 -2.56 10.96 8.29
C GLY A 117 -2.69 9.76 9.23
N PHE A 118 -3.18 8.67 8.67
CA PHE A 118 -3.33 7.39 9.35
C PHE A 118 -2.84 6.24 8.49
N GLY A 119 -2.34 5.20 9.14
CA GLY A 119 -2.12 3.89 8.55
C GLY A 119 -2.84 2.83 9.34
N GLY A 120 -3.45 1.89 8.64
CA GLY A 120 -4.10 0.75 9.26
C GLY A 120 -3.28 -0.52 9.18
N ARG A 121 -3.76 -1.55 9.87
CA ARG A 121 -3.24 -2.91 9.80
C ARG A 121 -3.55 -3.53 8.44
N ILE A 122 -2.59 -4.28 7.89
CA ILE A 122 -2.78 -5.08 6.68
C ILE A 122 -2.39 -6.51 7.02
N ILE A 123 -3.34 -7.44 6.90
CA ILE A 123 -3.15 -8.86 7.17
C ILE A 123 -3.18 -9.62 5.85
N PRO A 124 -2.11 -10.33 5.46
CA PRO A 124 -2.14 -11.18 4.27
C PRO A 124 -3.13 -12.35 4.44
N LYS A 125 -4.03 -12.50 3.48
CA LYS A 125 -4.90 -13.67 3.35
C LYS A 125 -4.33 -14.58 2.27
N TYR A 126 -3.51 -15.55 2.67
CA TYR A 126 -2.87 -16.48 1.73
C TYR A 126 -3.88 -17.48 1.16
N ILE A 127 -3.82 -17.68 -0.16
CA ILE A 127 -4.64 -18.66 -0.88
C ILE A 127 -3.73 -19.59 -1.67
N PRO A 128 -3.75 -20.92 -1.38
CA PRO A 128 -4.58 -21.62 -0.38
C PRO A 128 -4.08 -21.47 1.07
N SER A 129 -2.77 -21.24 1.31
CA SER A 129 -2.18 -21.14 2.64
C SER A 129 -0.84 -20.42 2.61
N GLU A 130 -0.38 -19.94 3.78
CA GLU A 130 0.94 -19.35 3.93
C GLU A 130 2.05 -20.37 3.66
N PRO A 131 3.01 -20.06 2.76
CA PRO A 131 4.09 -20.99 2.46
C PRO A 131 5.08 -21.09 3.63
N LYS A 132 5.64 -22.29 3.87
CA LYS A 132 6.59 -22.55 4.96
C LYS A 132 7.86 -21.68 4.94
N TRP A 133 8.23 -21.17 3.77
CA TRP A 133 9.37 -20.28 3.60
C TRP A 133 9.07 -18.81 3.92
N MET A 134 7.79 -18.45 4.07
CA MET A 134 7.41 -17.09 4.43
C MET A 134 7.91 -16.75 5.83
N SER A 135 8.40 -15.54 5.98
CA SER A 135 8.79 -14.99 7.28
C SER A 135 8.24 -13.58 7.43
N TYR A 136 8.13 -13.11 8.65
CA TYR A 136 7.70 -11.73 8.93
C TYR A 136 8.42 -10.68 8.08
N TYR A 137 9.73 -10.85 7.88
CA TYR A 137 10.56 -9.90 7.10
C TYR A 137 10.31 -9.93 5.59
N VAL A 138 9.90 -11.07 5.05
CA VAL A 138 9.58 -11.24 3.63
C VAL A 138 8.12 -10.93 3.34
N SER A 139 7.23 -11.14 4.31
CA SER A 139 5.80 -10.94 4.15
C SER A 139 5.42 -9.47 3.85
N SER A 140 6.28 -8.51 4.18
CA SER A 140 6.12 -7.11 3.77
C SER A 140 6.09 -6.92 2.24
N LEU A 141 6.69 -7.83 1.46
CA LEU A 141 6.63 -7.81 -0.01
C LEU A 141 5.26 -8.18 -0.57
N VAL A 142 4.43 -8.80 0.26
CA VAL A 142 3.04 -9.17 -0.06
C VAL A 142 2.03 -8.39 0.81
N GLY A 143 2.43 -7.23 1.33
CA GLY A 143 1.56 -6.28 1.98
C GLY A 143 1.33 -6.52 3.48
N ASN A 144 2.07 -7.44 4.15
CA ASN A 144 1.93 -7.58 5.61
C ASN A 144 2.40 -6.32 6.33
N PHE A 145 1.51 -5.72 7.12
CA PHE A 145 1.84 -4.55 7.92
C PHE A 145 1.05 -4.55 9.24
N ASP A 146 1.75 -4.90 10.31
CA ASP A 146 1.24 -4.85 11.69
C ASP A 146 2.30 -4.13 12.54
N TYR A 147 2.13 -2.80 12.69
CA TYR A 147 3.15 -1.94 13.27
C TYR A 147 3.17 -2.01 14.80
N ALA A 148 1.99 -2.01 15.42
CA ALA A 148 1.84 -2.01 16.87
C ALA A 148 0.53 -2.70 17.30
N PRO A 149 0.44 -3.23 18.55
CA PRO A 149 -0.78 -3.86 19.05
C PRO A 149 -1.89 -2.86 19.39
N ILE A 150 -1.55 -1.59 19.59
CA ILE A 150 -2.48 -0.49 19.91
C ILE A 150 -2.24 0.71 19.01
N ALA A 151 -3.20 1.64 18.97
CA ALA A 151 -3.07 2.88 18.22
C ALA A 151 -1.96 3.77 18.81
N CYS A 152 -1.06 4.25 17.92
CA CYS A 152 0.08 5.07 18.32
C CYS A 152 0.56 5.94 17.14
N ALA A 153 1.41 6.93 17.41
CA ALA A 153 2.10 7.66 16.36
C ALA A 153 3.15 6.78 15.67
N PHE A 154 3.37 7.01 14.37
CA PHE A 154 4.53 6.43 13.70
C PHE A 154 5.81 7.13 14.14
N GLU A 155 6.82 6.33 14.44
CA GLU A 155 8.13 6.79 14.89
C GLU A 155 9.25 6.30 13.95
N ASN A 156 10.45 6.87 14.11
CA ASN A 156 11.67 6.42 13.42
C ASN A 156 11.52 6.32 11.89
N GLY A 157 10.79 7.27 11.29
CA GLY A 157 10.59 7.32 9.84
C GLY A 157 9.74 6.19 9.28
N LYS A 158 8.95 5.50 10.13
CA LYS A 158 7.92 4.56 9.68
C LYS A 158 6.73 5.31 9.08
N TYR A 159 6.01 4.66 8.20
CA TYR A 159 4.91 5.24 7.44
C TYR A 159 3.91 4.14 7.04
N PRO A 160 2.65 4.50 6.75
CA PRO A 160 1.65 3.57 6.23
C PRO A 160 2.02 2.97 4.88
N LEU A 161 1.50 1.77 4.58
CA LEU A 161 1.59 1.20 3.24
C LEU A 161 0.38 1.62 2.39
N GLU A 162 0.61 1.68 1.08
CA GLU A 162 -0.33 2.19 0.08
C GLU A 162 -1.67 1.42 0.03
N SER A 163 -1.67 0.17 0.48
CA SER A 163 -2.88 -0.66 0.55
C SER A 163 -3.85 -0.26 1.67
N ASN A 164 -3.42 0.58 2.63
CA ASN A 164 -4.24 1.03 3.75
C ASN A 164 -3.67 2.30 4.37
N MET A 165 -3.75 3.40 3.63
CA MET A 165 -3.29 4.70 4.10
C MET A 165 -4.35 5.77 3.89
N ILE A 166 -4.46 6.67 4.86
CA ILE A 166 -5.45 7.74 4.88
C ILE A 166 -4.73 9.06 5.15
N VAL A 167 -5.08 10.11 4.41
CA VAL A 167 -4.47 11.44 4.53
C VAL A 167 -5.56 12.50 4.49
N LYS A 168 -5.42 13.56 5.29
CA LYS A 168 -6.29 14.73 5.22
C LYS A 168 -6.14 15.39 3.85
N LYS A 169 -7.25 15.57 3.12
CA LYS A 169 -7.21 16.01 1.72
C LYS A 169 -6.49 17.34 1.55
N SER A 170 -6.69 18.28 2.45
CA SER A 170 -6.00 19.59 2.40
C SER A 170 -4.47 19.45 2.48
N VAL A 171 -3.95 18.51 3.28
CA VAL A 171 -2.50 18.25 3.38
C VAL A 171 -2.02 17.49 2.13
N TYR A 172 -2.82 16.54 1.63
CA TYR A 172 -2.51 15.84 0.37
C TYR A 172 -2.37 16.83 -0.80
N ASP A 173 -3.30 17.77 -0.91
CA ASP A 173 -3.28 18.81 -1.95
C ASP A 173 -2.10 19.77 -1.77
N GLN A 174 -1.80 20.18 -0.54
CA GLN A 174 -0.67 21.06 -0.21
C GLN A 174 0.68 20.50 -0.64
N ILE A 175 0.89 19.18 -0.46
CA ILE A 175 2.15 18.51 -0.84
C ILE A 175 2.21 18.10 -2.31
N GLY A 176 1.15 18.36 -3.10
CA GLY A 176 1.05 18.04 -4.52
C GLY A 176 0.78 16.56 -4.83
N GLY A 177 0.25 15.80 -3.86
CA GLY A 177 -0.11 14.39 -4.04
C GLY A 177 1.08 13.46 -4.29
N PHE A 178 0.79 12.33 -4.94
CA PHE A 178 1.81 11.33 -5.31
C PHE A 178 2.72 11.83 -6.43
N ASN A 179 4.00 11.56 -6.28
CA ASN A 179 5.00 11.86 -7.29
C ASN A 179 4.89 10.88 -8.48
N VAL A 180 4.53 11.40 -9.63
CA VAL A 180 4.34 10.61 -10.85
C VAL A 180 5.65 10.04 -11.43
N ASN A 181 6.82 10.51 -10.97
CA ASN A 181 8.12 9.90 -11.29
C ASN A 181 8.36 8.59 -10.51
N LEU A 182 7.49 8.29 -9.53
CA LEU A 182 7.39 7.01 -8.82
C LEU A 182 6.03 6.36 -9.18
N PRO A 183 5.85 5.89 -10.41
CA PRO A 183 4.53 5.53 -10.93
C PRO A 183 3.96 4.23 -10.34
N GLY A 184 4.75 3.47 -9.58
CA GLY A 184 4.39 2.12 -9.17
C GLY A 184 4.65 1.12 -10.29
N VAL A 185 3.61 0.56 -10.91
CA VAL A 185 3.72 -0.42 -12.00
C VAL A 185 3.39 0.24 -13.34
N VAL A 186 4.33 0.11 -14.31
CA VAL A 186 4.14 0.54 -15.70
C VAL A 186 4.59 -0.61 -16.61
N GLY A 187 3.66 -1.29 -17.26
CA GLY A 187 3.95 -2.50 -18.02
C GLY A 187 4.56 -3.58 -17.11
N THR A 188 5.77 -4.03 -17.43
CA THR A 188 6.54 -4.99 -16.63
C THR A 188 7.42 -4.35 -15.57
N LEU A 189 7.67 -3.04 -15.69
CA LEU A 189 8.53 -2.29 -14.78
C LEU A 189 7.76 -1.91 -13.50
N ARG A 190 8.43 -2.04 -12.34
CA ARG A 190 7.96 -1.50 -11.06
C ARG A 190 8.99 -0.51 -10.51
N ILE A 191 8.51 0.69 -10.15
CA ILE A 191 9.26 1.73 -9.44
C ILE A 191 8.38 2.10 -8.25
N GLY A 192 8.68 1.54 -7.09
CA GLY A 192 7.89 1.73 -5.88
C GLY A 192 8.40 2.91 -5.04
N GLY A 193 7.78 3.10 -3.86
CA GLY A 193 8.18 4.12 -2.88
C GLY A 193 7.39 5.42 -2.98
N GLU A 194 6.32 5.42 -3.77
CA GLU A 194 5.39 6.55 -3.92
C GLU A 194 4.74 6.94 -2.59
N GLY A 195 4.24 5.97 -1.82
CA GLY A 195 3.68 6.23 -0.49
C GLY A 195 4.73 6.69 0.52
N LYS A 196 5.93 6.11 0.47
CA LYS A 196 7.04 6.55 1.31
C LYS A 196 7.38 8.03 1.08
N GLU A 197 7.49 8.44 -0.17
CA GLU A 197 7.80 9.81 -0.53
C GLU A 197 6.70 10.77 -0.10
N LEU A 198 5.43 10.39 -0.30
CA LEU A 198 4.27 11.14 0.15
C LEU A 198 4.34 11.41 1.66
N PHE A 199 4.51 10.36 2.48
CA PHE A 199 4.55 10.51 3.93
C PHE A 199 5.79 11.25 4.42
N TYR A 200 6.92 11.15 3.74
CA TYR A 200 8.10 11.95 4.08
C TYR A 200 7.88 13.44 3.84
N LYS A 201 7.13 13.84 2.81
CA LYS A 201 6.70 15.22 2.62
C LYS A 201 5.80 15.71 3.77
N ILE A 202 4.85 14.87 4.20
CA ILE A 202 3.96 15.19 5.34
C ILE A 202 4.76 15.34 6.63
N LEU A 203 5.68 14.43 6.92
CA LEU A 203 6.55 14.49 8.10
C LEU A 203 7.49 15.71 8.07
N ALA A 204 7.98 16.11 6.88
CA ALA A 204 8.82 17.30 6.72
C ALA A 204 8.08 18.61 7.03
N LEU A 205 6.75 18.62 6.98
CA LEU A 205 5.90 19.74 7.43
C LEU A 205 5.68 19.74 8.96
N GLY A 206 6.27 18.79 9.70
CA GLY A 206 6.11 18.68 11.15
C GLY A 206 4.82 18.00 11.60
N HIS A 207 4.07 17.40 10.68
CA HIS A 207 2.83 16.71 11.02
C HIS A 207 3.06 15.34 11.63
N ILE A 208 2.09 14.89 12.44
CA ILE A 208 2.07 13.56 13.06
C ILE A 208 1.15 12.65 12.24
N ILE A 209 1.63 11.44 12.01
CA ILE A 209 0.89 10.35 11.35
C ILE A 209 0.68 9.24 12.37
N TYR A 210 -0.55 8.73 12.46
CA TYR A 210 -0.91 7.70 13.42
C TYR A 210 -1.11 6.33 12.76
N TYR A 211 -0.87 5.29 13.52
CA TYR A 211 -1.25 3.92 13.21
C TYR A 211 -2.43 3.50 14.09
N ASP A 212 -3.40 2.81 13.50
CA ASP A 212 -4.46 2.15 14.26
C ASP A 212 -4.70 0.72 13.76
N PRO A 213 -4.45 -0.32 14.58
CA PRO A 213 -4.69 -1.71 14.20
C PRO A 213 -6.17 -2.04 13.99
N ALA A 214 -7.11 -1.22 14.47
CA ALA A 214 -8.55 -1.41 14.26
C ALA A 214 -8.99 -1.00 12.85
N ILE A 215 -8.23 -0.13 12.16
CA ILE A 215 -8.43 0.21 10.75
C ILE A 215 -7.73 -0.88 9.92
N CYS A 216 -8.41 -2.01 9.70
CA CYS A 216 -7.79 -3.23 9.21
C CYS A 216 -8.33 -3.66 7.84
N VAL A 217 -7.42 -4.12 6.97
CA VAL A 217 -7.75 -4.79 5.71
C VAL A 217 -7.08 -6.15 5.62
N HIS A 218 -7.73 -7.09 4.93
CA HIS A 218 -7.16 -8.37 4.53
C HIS A 218 -6.70 -8.29 3.08
N HIS A 219 -5.40 -8.40 2.84
CA HIS A 219 -4.80 -8.33 1.50
C HIS A 219 -4.69 -9.73 0.92
N VAL A 220 -5.34 -9.99 -0.23
CA VAL A 220 -5.36 -11.31 -0.87
C VAL A 220 -4.01 -11.63 -1.49
N VAL A 221 -3.43 -12.76 -1.09
CA VAL A 221 -2.12 -13.24 -1.54
C VAL A 221 -2.25 -14.62 -2.16
N GLU A 222 -2.43 -14.66 -3.47
CA GLU A 222 -2.48 -15.90 -4.24
C GLU A 222 -1.09 -16.42 -4.61
N VAL A 223 -1.02 -17.67 -5.07
CA VAL A 223 0.22 -18.34 -5.49
C VAL A 223 1.04 -17.50 -6.48
N LYS A 224 0.40 -16.78 -7.39
CA LYS A 224 1.11 -15.90 -8.36
C LYS A 224 1.93 -14.79 -7.71
N LYS A 225 1.52 -14.29 -6.53
CA LYS A 225 2.27 -13.31 -5.74
C LYS A 225 3.41 -13.93 -4.93
N LEU A 226 3.47 -15.26 -4.86
CA LEU A 226 4.47 -16.02 -4.10
C LEU A 226 5.58 -16.59 -5.01
N THR A 227 5.52 -16.32 -6.31
CA THR A 227 6.56 -16.75 -7.27
C THR A 227 7.84 -15.93 -7.10
N SER A 228 8.99 -16.57 -7.40
CA SER A 228 10.29 -15.89 -7.34
C SER A 228 10.36 -14.67 -8.26
N GLU A 229 9.67 -14.71 -9.40
CA GLU A 229 9.60 -13.60 -10.35
C GLU A 229 8.84 -12.42 -9.77
N TYR A 230 7.65 -12.66 -9.18
CA TYR A 230 6.87 -11.60 -8.54
C TYR A 230 7.65 -10.96 -7.38
N MET A 231 8.24 -11.77 -6.50
CA MET A 231 9.03 -11.30 -5.35
C MET A 231 10.25 -10.48 -5.82
N TYR A 232 10.93 -10.92 -6.87
CA TYR A 232 12.02 -10.15 -7.50
C TYR A 232 11.52 -8.80 -8.02
N ARG A 233 10.41 -8.79 -8.75
CA ARG A 233 9.84 -7.56 -9.32
C ARG A 233 9.49 -6.55 -8.23
N VAL A 234 8.88 -7.00 -7.13
CA VAL A 234 8.55 -6.13 -6.00
C VAL A 234 9.82 -5.63 -5.30
N ALA A 235 10.74 -6.53 -4.92
CA ALA A 235 11.96 -6.18 -4.21
C ALA A 235 12.86 -5.23 -5.03
N SER A 236 13.10 -5.55 -6.31
CA SER A 236 13.88 -4.68 -7.19
C SER A 236 13.17 -3.34 -7.47
N GLY A 237 11.83 -3.34 -7.51
CA GLY A 237 11.03 -2.12 -7.61
C GLY A 237 11.20 -1.18 -6.42
N ILE A 238 11.29 -1.71 -5.21
CA ILE A 238 11.64 -0.93 -4.00
C ILE A 238 13.02 -0.29 -4.17
N GLY A 239 14.02 -1.06 -4.63
CA GLY A 239 15.36 -0.54 -4.87
C GLY A 239 15.39 0.58 -5.91
N ARG A 240 14.72 0.41 -7.06
CA ARG A 240 14.61 1.44 -8.11
C ARG A 240 13.95 2.72 -7.57
N GLY A 241 12.88 2.58 -6.80
CA GLY A 241 12.23 3.73 -6.17
C GLY A 241 13.15 4.49 -5.22
N GLU A 242 13.91 3.79 -4.38
CA GLU A 242 14.92 4.41 -3.52
C GLU A 242 16.02 5.12 -4.32
N LYS A 243 16.47 4.55 -5.44
CA LYS A 243 17.41 5.21 -6.36
C LYS A 243 16.84 6.53 -6.88
N THR A 244 15.64 6.48 -7.47
CA THR A 244 14.97 7.67 -8.02
C THR A 244 14.82 8.75 -6.95
N ARG A 245 14.28 8.37 -5.77
CA ARG A 245 14.02 9.30 -4.67
C ARG A 245 15.30 9.93 -4.10
N THR A 246 16.37 9.14 -3.90
CA THR A 246 17.59 9.64 -3.26
C THR A 246 18.45 10.44 -4.22
N LEU A 247 18.51 10.08 -5.50
CA LEU A 247 19.18 10.87 -6.53
C LEU A 247 18.49 12.22 -6.77
N ALA A 248 17.18 12.30 -6.61
CA ALA A 248 16.45 13.56 -6.68
C ALA A 248 16.84 14.54 -5.55
N ILE A 249 17.37 14.04 -4.42
CA ILE A 249 17.89 14.86 -3.32
C ILE A 249 19.36 15.21 -3.59
N SER A 250 20.23 14.20 -3.66
CA SER A 250 21.67 14.37 -3.97
C SER A 250 22.37 13.03 -4.22
N LYS A 251 23.52 13.06 -4.90
CA LYS A 251 24.42 11.89 -5.04
C LYS A 251 24.90 11.36 -3.68
N ALA A 252 25.15 12.25 -2.72
CA ALA A 252 25.57 11.84 -1.37
C ALA A 252 24.47 11.04 -0.67
N THR A 253 23.20 11.49 -0.73
CA THR A 253 22.06 10.76 -0.18
C THR A 253 21.90 9.38 -0.81
N TYR A 254 22.12 9.28 -2.12
CA TYR A 254 22.11 7.99 -2.82
C TYR A 254 23.21 7.05 -2.31
N LEU A 255 24.46 7.52 -2.18
CA LEU A 255 25.55 6.70 -1.67
C LEU A 255 25.33 6.22 -0.23
N ILE A 256 24.79 7.09 0.63
CA ILE A 256 24.36 6.69 1.99
C ILE A 256 23.31 5.58 1.91
N LYS A 257 22.35 5.69 0.99
CA LYS A 257 21.31 4.66 0.80
C LYS A 257 21.88 3.34 0.31
N VAL A 258 22.85 3.37 -0.61
CA VAL A 258 23.57 2.17 -1.06
C VAL A 258 24.25 1.47 0.13
N TRP A 259 24.96 2.24 0.96
CA TRP A 259 25.60 1.70 2.17
C TRP A 259 24.58 1.07 3.15
N GLU A 260 23.45 1.76 3.37
CA GLU A 260 22.36 1.23 4.19
C GLU A 260 21.85 -0.14 3.68
N TYR A 261 21.77 -0.33 2.35
CA TYR A 261 21.33 -1.60 1.77
C TYR A 261 22.35 -2.72 1.94
N PHE A 262 23.66 -2.41 1.92
CA PHE A 262 24.68 -3.39 2.28
C PHE A 262 24.58 -3.81 3.75
N LEU A 263 24.35 -2.86 4.66
CA LEU A 263 24.13 -3.17 6.08
C LEU A 263 22.87 -4.06 6.29
N LYS A 264 21.79 -3.75 5.57
CA LYS A 264 20.57 -4.58 5.59
C LYS A 264 20.80 -5.99 5.04
N LEU A 265 21.66 -6.14 4.04
CA LEU A 265 22.04 -7.46 3.53
C LEU A 265 22.86 -8.24 4.58
N GLY A 266 23.83 -7.61 5.22
CA GLY A 266 24.58 -8.22 6.33
C GLY A 266 23.66 -8.65 7.48
N ALA A 267 22.71 -7.80 7.88
CA ALA A 267 21.70 -8.12 8.90
C ALA A 267 20.81 -9.32 8.49
N ALA A 268 20.47 -9.44 7.20
CA ALA A 268 19.70 -10.58 6.69
C ALA A 268 20.49 -11.90 6.78
N VAL A 269 21.80 -11.88 6.56
CA VAL A 269 22.66 -13.06 6.74
C VAL A 269 22.69 -13.48 8.20
N ILE A 270 22.87 -12.52 9.12
CA ILE A 270 22.86 -12.79 10.58
C ILE A 270 21.49 -13.39 11.01
N LEU A 271 20.40 -12.82 10.48
CA LEU A 271 19.05 -13.35 10.73
C LEU A 271 18.87 -14.77 10.17
N GLY A 272 19.54 -15.09 9.04
CA GLY A 272 19.60 -16.44 8.49
C GLY A 272 20.19 -17.46 9.48
N PHE A 273 21.25 -17.12 10.19
CA PHE A 273 21.78 -17.97 11.25
C PHE A 273 20.79 -18.22 12.40
N LYS A 274 20.03 -17.18 12.79
CA LYS A 274 18.95 -17.35 13.77
C LYS A 274 17.90 -18.36 13.30
N TYR A 275 17.47 -18.31 12.03
CA TYR A 275 16.51 -19.28 11.48
C TYR A 275 17.09 -20.68 11.35
N ALA A 276 18.40 -20.83 11.11
CA ALA A 276 19.08 -22.13 11.13
C ALA A 276 19.01 -22.74 12.54
N LEU A 277 19.32 -21.95 13.57
CA LEU A 277 19.23 -22.39 14.99
C LEU A 277 17.80 -22.71 15.43
N GLN A 278 16.79 -22.11 14.80
CA GLN A 278 15.36 -22.38 15.04
C GLN A 278 14.82 -23.55 14.21
N PHE A 279 15.68 -24.30 13.52
CA PHE A 279 15.30 -25.41 12.64
C PHE A 279 14.28 -25.04 11.55
N THR A 280 14.36 -23.79 11.04
CA THR A 280 13.51 -23.27 9.96
C THR A 280 14.33 -22.80 8.74
N PRO A 281 15.17 -23.67 8.13
CA PRO A 281 16.12 -23.28 7.08
C PRO A 281 15.44 -22.78 5.81
N SER A 282 14.19 -23.18 5.56
CA SER A 282 13.41 -22.71 4.40
C SER A 282 13.23 -21.18 4.37
N LYS A 283 13.31 -20.49 5.52
CA LYS A 283 13.16 -19.03 5.65
C LYS A 283 14.46 -18.26 5.35
N ILE A 284 15.62 -18.92 5.32
CA ILE A 284 16.93 -18.26 5.21
C ILE A 284 17.10 -17.61 3.85
N TRP A 285 16.99 -18.40 2.78
CA TRP A 285 17.23 -17.92 1.42
C TRP A 285 16.28 -16.79 0.99
N PRO A 286 14.96 -16.86 1.23
CA PRO A 286 14.03 -15.79 0.87
C PRO A 286 14.39 -14.43 1.49
N ILE A 287 14.88 -14.39 2.72
CA ILE A 287 15.25 -13.14 3.39
C ILE A 287 16.50 -12.53 2.74
N ILE A 288 17.54 -13.35 2.50
CA ILE A 288 18.78 -12.90 1.86
C ILE A 288 18.47 -12.46 0.42
N LYS A 289 17.72 -13.28 -0.34
CA LYS A 289 17.32 -12.98 -1.72
C LYS A 289 16.56 -11.66 -1.82
N PHE A 290 15.64 -11.39 -0.91
CA PHE A 290 14.94 -10.11 -0.86
C PHE A 290 15.93 -8.93 -0.83
N ARG A 291 16.96 -8.98 0.02
CA ARG A 291 17.95 -7.89 0.14
C ARG A 291 18.84 -7.77 -1.09
N ILE A 292 19.24 -8.90 -1.68
CA ILE A 292 19.99 -8.93 -2.94
C ILE A 292 19.18 -8.31 -4.07
N ASP A 293 17.92 -8.69 -4.21
CA ASP A 293 17.05 -8.22 -5.29
C ASP A 293 16.74 -6.72 -5.13
N ALA A 294 16.52 -6.24 -3.90
CA ALA A 294 16.34 -4.83 -3.61
C ALA A 294 17.63 -4.02 -3.90
N LEU A 295 18.80 -4.55 -3.54
CA LEU A 295 20.10 -3.93 -3.85
C LEU A 295 20.33 -3.86 -5.37
N LYS A 296 20.00 -4.93 -6.13
CA LYS A 296 20.06 -4.91 -7.60
C LYS A 296 19.20 -3.79 -8.19
N GLY A 297 17.99 -3.61 -7.67
CA GLY A 297 17.12 -2.51 -8.11
C GLY A 297 17.67 -1.12 -7.77
N LEU A 298 18.39 -0.98 -6.67
CA LEU A 298 19.01 0.28 -6.26
C LEU A 298 20.22 0.63 -7.13
N LEU A 299 21.02 -0.36 -7.53
CA LEU A 299 22.26 -0.16 -8.31
C LEU A 299 21.98 -0.08 -9.82
N GLY A 300 21.05 -0.88 -10.34
CA GLY A 300 20.67 -0.92 -11.77
C GLY A 300 19.65 0.15 -12.09
#